data_eb47e6d30cc3b2da1020e35e7c215155
#
_entry.id   eb47e6d30cc3b2da1020e35e7c215155
#
_cell.length_a   1.000
_cell.length_b   1.000
_cell.length_c   1.000
_cell.angle_alpha   90.00
_cell.angle_beta   90.00
_cell.angle_gamma   90.00
#
_symmetry.space_group_name_H-M   'P 1'
#
loop_
_entity.id
_entity.type
_entity.pdbx_description
1 polymer ?
#
loop_
_entity_poly.entity_id
_entity_poly.type
_entity_poly.pdbx_seq_one_letter_code
_entity_poly.pdbx_strand_id
1 'polypeptide(L)' 'MIRLTRLNRALMVLNSDLIEHIDVTPDTVITLTTGQILRVRETADEVVERIVEFRRRVLDHGAPAPGDCSPPPH' A
#
# COMPACT_ATOMS: atom_id res chain seq x y z
N MET A 1 2.92 5.89 0.07
CA MET A 1 3.64 4.86 0.85
C MET A 1 2.84 4.47 2.06
N ILE A 2 2.88 3.21 2.40
CA ILE A 2 2.16 2.70 3.54
C ILE A 2 3.13 2.11 4.55
N ARG A 3 2.74 2.12 5.81
CA ARG A 3 3.55 1.55 6.88
C ARG A 3 3.02 0.17 7.22
N LEU A 4 3.91 -0.79 7.28
CA LEU A 4 3.57 -2.17 7.61
C LEU A 4 4.55 -2.69 8.64
N THR A 5 4.15 -3.75 9.33
CA THR A 5 4.98 -4.40 10.33
C THR A 5 5.36 -5.78 9.82
N ARG A 6 6.63 -6.03 9.67
CA ARG A 6 7.12 -7.35 9.25
C ARG A 6 6.87 -8.36 10.36
N LEU A 7 6.94 -9.64 10.02
CA LEU A 7 6.73 -10.70 11.02
C LEU A 7 7.73 -10.63 12.17
N ASN A 8 8.92 -10.13 11.93
CA ASN A 8 9.92 -9.95 12.98
C ASN A 8 9.71 -8.66 13.78
N ARG A 9 8.56 -8.02 13.63
CA ARG A 9 8.18 -6.77 14.30
C ARG A 9 8.95 -5.54 13.84
N ALA A 10 9.73 -5.65 12.80
CA ALA A 10 10.38 -4.47 12.23
C ALA A 10 9.38 -3.65 11.43
N LEU A 11 9.37 -2.36 11.66
CA LEU A 11 8.53 -1.46 10.87
C LEU A 11 9.15 -1.25 9.51
N MET A 12 8.31 -1.15 8.51
CA MET A 12 8.76 -0.86 7.17
C MET A 12 7.80 0.10 6.49
N VAL A 13 8.33 0.83 5.54
CA VAL A 13 7.53 1.70 4.68
C VAL A 13 7.61 1.13 3.28
N LEU A 14 6.46 0.92 2.67
CA LEU A 14 6.37 0.28 1.36
C LEU A 14 5.64 1.20 0.40
N ASN A 15 6.17 1.28 -0.81
CA ASN A 15 5.44 1.94 -1.90
C ASN A 15 4.35 1.00 -2.39
N SER A 16 3.10 1.36 -2.13
CA SER A 16 1.97 0.51 -2.49
C SER A 16 1.84 0.28 -3.98
N ASP A 17 2.39 1.15 -4.80
CA ASP A 17 2.35 0.98 -6.26
C ASP A 17 3.21 -0.18 -6.74
N LEU A 18 4.10 -0.67 -5.90
CA LEU A 18 4.94 -1.82 -6.23
C LEU A 18 4.28 -3.16 -5.89
N ILE A 19 3.13 -3.13 -5.24
CA ILE A 19 2.43 -4.37 -4.87
C ILE A 19 1.77 -4.97 -6.09
N GLU A 20 2.13 -6.20 -6.41
CA GLU A 20 1.47 -6.94 -7.47
C GLU A 20 0.22 -7.62 -6.95
N HIS A 21 0.34 -8.36 -5.85
CA HIS A 21 -0.80 -9.01 -5.23
C HIS A 21 -0.51 -9.34 -3.77
N ILE A 22 -1.56 -9.67 -3.05
CA ILE A 22 -1.50 -9.99 -1.63
C ILE A 22 -2.17 -11.34 -1.43
N ASP A 23 -1.46 -12.27 -0.80
CA ASP A 23 -1.99 -13.55 -0.40
C ASP A 23 -2.22 -13.57 1.11
N VAL A 24 -3.20 -14.35 1.55
CA VAL A 24 -3.62 -14.32 2.96
C VAL A 24 -3.35 -15.62 3.70
N THR A 25 -2.81 -16.63 3.07
CA THR A 25 -2.61 -17.94 3.66
C THR A 25 -1.15 -18.37 3.54
N PRO A 26 -0.52 -18.79 4.63
CA PRO A 26 -0.98 -18.74 6.03
C PRO A 26 -0.86 -17.36 6.66
N ASP A 27 -0.01 -16.51 6.12
CA ASP A 27 0.21 -15.14 6.58
C ASP A 27 -0.14 -14.18 5.47
N THR A 28 -0.20 -12.90 5.79
CA THR A 28 -0.34 -11.88 4.77
C THR A 28 0.98 -11.77 4.04
N VAL A 29 0.98 -12.20 2.80
CA VAL A 29 2.17 -12.22 1.95
C VAL A 29 1.96 -11.23 0.81
N ILE A 30 2.87 -10.29 0.69
CA ILE A 30 2.80 -9.26 -0.34
C ILE A 30 3.88 -9.55 -1.37
N THR A 31 3.46 -9.74 -2.60
CA THR A 31 4.38 -9.93 -3.72
C THR A 31 4.53 -8.61 -4.47
N LEU A 32 5.75 -8.18 -4.62
CA LEU A 32 6.05 -6.93 -5.31
C LEU A 32 6.31 -7.19 -6.80
N THR A 33 6.14 -6.17 -7.58
CA THR A 33 6.40 -6.25 -9.02
C THR A 33 7.87 -6.55 -9.34
N THR A 34 8.75 -6.28 -8.37
CA THR A 34 10.17 -6.61 -8.50
C THR A 34 10.48 -8.10 -8.27
N GLY A 35 9.48 -8.86 -7.85
CA GLY A 35 9.65 -10.26 -7.50
C GLY A 35 9.93 -10.50 -6.03
N GLN A 36 10.10 -9.46 -5.26
CA GLN A 36 10.30 -9.57 -3.82
C GLN A 36 9.03 -9.99 -3.13
N ILE A 37 9.17 -10.81 -2.10
CA ILE A 37 8.05 -11.28 -1.30
C ILE A 37 8.26 -10.82 0.14
N LEU A 38 7.22 -10.20 0.69
CA LEU A 38 7.24 -9.69 2.04
C LEU A 38 6.13 -10.32 2.85
N ARG A 39 6.41 -10.67 4.09
CA ARG A 39 5.40 -11.15 5.02
C ARG A 39 5.20 -10.11 6.10
N VAL A 40 3.94 -9.78 6.35
CA VAL A 40 3.60 -8.74 7.30
C VAL A 40 2.59 -9.24 8.32
N ARG A 41 2.51 -8.54 9.44
CA ARG A 41 1.60 -8.92 10.52
C ARG A 41 0.19 -8.41 10.29
N GLU A 42 0.05 -7.36 9.53
CA GLU A 42 -1.26 -6.79 9.22
C GLU A 42 -2.07 -7.79 8.39
N THR A 43 -3.37 -7.79 8.57
CA THR A 43 -4.25 -8.59 7.73
C THR A 43 -4.32 -7.96 6.33
N ALA A 44 -4.76 -8.76 5.37
CA ALA A 44 -4.93 -8.25 4.01
C ALA A 44 -5.89 -7.06 4.00
N ASP A 45 -6.95 -7.12 4.80
CA ASP A 45 -7.91 -6.02 4.89
C ASP A 45 -7.26 -4.77 5.43
N GLU A 46 -6.41 -4.90 6.44
CA GLU A 46 -5.68 -3.76 6.98
C GLU A 46 -4.72 -3.16 5.96
N VAL A 47 -4.06 -4.00 5.19
CA VAL A 47 -3.15 -3.53 4.14
C VAL A 47 -3.94 -2.74 3.10
N VAL A 48 -5.06 -3.29 2.66
CA VAL A 48 -5.91 -2.61 1.69
C VAL A 48 -6.41 -1.28 2.23
N GLU A 49 -6.84 -1.25 3.48
CA GLU A 49 -7.28 -0.01 4.11
C GLU A 49 -6.18 1.04 4.14
N ARG A 50 -4.95 0.64 4.43
CA ARG A 50 -3.83 1.58 4.44
C ARG A 50 -3.54 2.12 3.05
N ILE A 51 -3.67 1.30 2.04
CA ILE A 51 -3.49 1.74 0.66
C ILE A 51 -4.56 2.76 0.29
N VAL A 52 -5.81 2.46 0.61
CA VAL A 52 -6.93 3.37 0.33
C VAL A 52 -6.74 4.68 1.08
N GLU A 53 -6.38 4.60 2.35
CA GLU A 53 -6.17 5.78 3.18
C GLU A 53 -5.04 6.64 2.62
N PHE A 54 -3.95 6.01 2.20
CA PHE A 54 -2.84 6.74 1.61
C PHE A 54 -3.27 7.46 0.33
N ARG A 55 -3.99 6.78 -0.53
CA ARG A 55 -4.48 7.38 -1.77
C ARG A 55 -5.42 8.53 -1.49
N ARG A 56 -6.28 8.37 -0.51
CA ARG A 56 -7.21 9.41 -0.11
C ARG A 56 -6.47 10.64 0.37
N ARG A 57 -5.43 10.46 1.17
CA ARG A 57 -4.60 11.57 1.65
C ARG A 57 -3.88 12.27 0.51
N VAL A 58 -3.35 11.51 -0.42
CA VAL A 58 -2.68 12.08 -1.57
C VAL A 58 -3.65 12.92 -2.40
N LEU A 59 -4.85 12.41 -2.62
CA LEU A 59 -5.86 13.15 -3.37
C LEU A 59 -6.30 14.42 -2.63
N ASP A 60 -6.41 14.35 -1.31
CA ASP A 60 -6.86 15.50 -0.52
C ASP A 60 -5.75 16.54 -0.36
N HIS A 61 -4.54 16.13 -0.08
CA HIS A 61 -3.43 17.02 0.22
C HIS A 61 -2.60 17.34 -1.00
N GLY A 62 -2.52 16.42 -1.92
CA GLY A 62 -1.90 16.64 -3.20
C GLY A 62 -2.87 17.20 -4.19
N ALA A 63 -3.93 17.82 -3.70
CA ALA A 63 -4.95 18.34 -4.57
C ALA A 63 -4.30 19.17 -5.65
N PRO A 64 -4.58 18.83 -6.89
CA PRO A 64 -3.98 19.53 -7.99
C PRO A 64 -4.42 20.97 -7.98
N ALA A 65 -3.63 21.77 -8.64
CA ALA A 65 -4.00 23.16 -8.81
C ALA A 65 -5.41 23.23 -9.40
N PRO A 66 -6.12 24.31 -9.08
CA PRO A 66 -7.42 24.53 -9.66
C PRO A 66 -7.35 24.41 -11.19
N GLY A 67 -8.30 23.71 -11.74
CA GLY A 67 -8.34 23.48 -13.16
C GLY A 67 -7.74 22.18 -13.61
N ASP A 68 -7.06 21.49 -12.75
CA ASP A 68 -6.57 20.18 -13.07
C ASP A 68 -7.71 19.18 -12.86
N CYS A 69 -8.26 18.74 -13.95
CA CYS A 69 -9.35 17.79 -13.94
C CYS A 69 -8.89 16.38 -14.23
N SER A 70 -7.61 16.17 -14.29
CA SER A 70 -7.09 14.85 -14.59
C SER A 70 -7.47 13.88 -13.47
N PRO A 71 -8.08 12.75 -13.82
CA PRO A 71 -8.32 11.74 -12.81
C PRO A 71 -6.98 11.18 -12.33
N PRO A 72 -6.93 10.73 -11.09
CA PRO A 72 -5.73 10.05 -10.63
C PRO A 72 -5.47 8.83 -11.48
N PRO A 73 -4.23 8.45 -11.60
CA PRO A 73 -3.88 7.32 -12.46
C PRO A 73 -4.50 6.00 -12.03
N HIS A 74 -5.11 5.93 -10.96
CA HIS A 74 -5.92 4.75 -10.56
C HIS A 74 -6.49 4.91 -9.18
#